data_d441133d116d70e74d06d260d69f7133
#
_entry.id   d441133d116d70e74d06d260d69f7133
#
_cell.length_a   1.000
_cell.length_b   1.000
_cell.length_c   1.000
_cell.angle_alpha   90.00
_cell.angle_beta   90.00
_cell.angle_gamma   90.00
#
_symmetry.space_group_name_H-M   'P 1'
#
loop_
_entity.id
_entity.type
_entity.pdbx_description
1 polymer ?
#
loop_
_entity_poly.entity_id
_entity_poly.type
_entity_poly.pdbx_seq_one_letter_code
_entity_poly.pdbx_strand_id
1 'polypeptide(L)'
;MIKRKNFIILILALSSMAFATKYEAEAATLSGGAKNVNASGVSGTGYADLQEGNISFNGVTAESAGKYQVTIHYKAGDFKANYLKVNGATAGTIDFNATTSWADVTTVATLKAGTNTISIEKYWGWISVDYIEVEPYQSSPFKISATPVTPNATESAIKLYSFLRENFGKKTISGMMTGDMSGYTMGADFKTHDDVKYTFTRTGKYPALVGLDFLFASGPKANDSWNKEYTDKAISIAKGLWKAGGIPAFTWHWKDPLDKKDAFYIQSAANGGEYTDFDFSTGFKPGTTEWNTESAAYKGIVADIDHIADYFLELQKEGVAGIFRPLHEAGGKWFWWSINSGEQFAALYRLVYDRMVKVKGVKNMIWVYNPEGSTVTSWDPGSEYYDVLSIDIYNSANDHSSNASAFDKFKNASKSTKIIALSENGPIPDVNNMHNDEAVWSWWMPWYSTWSGTWPGQTKDGVWKSNMNDERIITLEDMPGWDKYTVNISPDTSTTKPDTSISKPDTNTISIATMPRIAGIATTVGIFDMNGHYLGITTQGLPQGRYVVRKKVQGRIVNTVYFKK
;
A
#
# COMPACT_ATOMS: atom_id res chain seq x y z
N MET A 1 13.27 58.12 26.66
CA MET A 1 13.60 57.30 25.48
C MET A 1 14.52 56.17 25.92
N ILE A 2 13.95 55.00 26.19
CA ILE A 2 14.71 53.82 26.58
C ILE A 2 14.73 52.86 25.40
N LYS A 3 15.89 52.67 24.77
CA LYS A 3 16.10 51.73 23.67
C LYS A 3 16.07 50.29 24.19
N ARG A 4 15.05 49.50 23.82
CA ARG A 4 15.04 48.06 24.03
C ARG A 4 16.01 47.42 23.02
N LYS A 5 17.04 46.74 23.53
CA LYS A 5 17.90 45.86 22.76
C LYS A 5 17.19 44.50 22.64
N ASN A 6 16.82 44.12 21.43
CA ASN A 6 16.36 42.75 21.14
C ASN A 6 17.58 41.82 21.15
N PHE A 7 17.62 40.89 22.08
CA PHE A 7 18.54 39.76 22.08
C PHE A 7 17.90 38.65 21.24
N ILE A 8 18.47 38.38 20.10
CA ILE A 8 18.14 37.18 19.29
C ILE A 8 18.98 36.04 19.86
N ILE A 9 18.35 35.13 20.59
CA ILE A 9 18.98 33.88 21.00
C ILE A 9 18.93 32.94 19.79
N LEU A 10 20.08 32.77 19.16
CA LEU A 10 20.28 31.75 18.12
C LEU A 10 20.45 30.40 18.82
N ILE A 11 19.39 29.60 18.89
CA ILE A 11 19.46 28.21 19.34
C ILE A 11 20.11 27.43 18.21
N LEU A 12 21.40 27.16 18.28
CA LEU A 12 22.05 26.12 17.49
C LEU A 12 21.52 24.77 17.98
N ALA A 13 20.65 24.14 17.21
CA ALA A 13 20.36 22.72 17.35
C ALA A 13 21.63 21.95 16.94
N LEU A 14 22.44 21.55 17.90
CA LEU A 14 23.44 20.50 17.68
C LEU A 14 22.63 19.21 17.41
N SER A 15 22.58 18.77 16.18
CA SER A 15 22.20 17.40 15.86
C SER A 15 23.32 16.50 16.40
N SER A 16 23.13 15.91 17.58
CA SER A 16 23.94 14.80 18.03
C SER A 16 23.72 13.66 17.03
N MET A 17 24.77 13.22 16.34
CA MET A 17 24.74 11.93 15.65
C MET A 17 24.58 10.87 16.73
N ALA A 18 23.38 10.36 16.92
CA ALA A 18 23.16 9.21 17.77
C ALA A 18 23.74 8.00 17.04
N PHE A 19 24.71 7.36 17.65
CA PHE A 19 25.26 6.11 17.14
C PHE A 19 24.34 4.95 17.53
N ALA A 20 24.22 3.96 16.64
CA ALA A 20 23.53 2.72 16.95
C ALA A 20 24.18 2.05 18.18
N THR A 21 23.35 1.64 19.13
CA THR A 21 23.81 0.90 20.31
C THR A 21 23.59 -0.59 20.06
N LYS A 22 24.67 -1.37 20.19
CA LYS A 22 24.66 -2.83 19.97
C LYS A 22 24.36 -3.56 21.27
N TYR A 23 23.55 -4.62 21.17
CA TYR A 23 23.20 -5.56 22.23
C TYR A 23 23.41 -6.98 21.72
N GLU A 24 24.36 -7.70 22.32
CA GLU A 24 24.75 -9.06 21.93
C GLU A 24 23.69 -10.07 22.38
N ALA A 25 23.36 -11.04 21.51
CA ALA A 25 22.29 -11.98 21.76
C ALA A 25 22.67 -13.05 22.81
N GLU A 26 23.96 -13.41 22.91
CA GLU A 26 24.45 -14.31 23.96
C GLU A 26 24.38 -13.69 25.38
N ALA A 27 24.28 -12.36 25.49
CA ALA A 27 24.05 -11.64 26.74
C ALA A 27 22.55 -11.46 27.06
N ALA A 28 21.67 -11.77 26.12
CA ALA A 28 20.22 -11.66 26.30
C ALA A 28 19.67 -12.71 27.28
N THR A 29 18.48 -12.45 27.81
CA THR A 29 17.75 -13.46 28.58
C THR A 29 17.03 -14.41 27.64
N LEU A 30 17.35 -15.70 27.74
CA LEU A 30 16.76 -16.75 26.92
C LEU A 30 15.73 -17.55 27.70
N SER A 31 14.63 -17.95 27.04
CA SER A 31 13.58 -18.77 27.65
C SER A 31 12.89 -19.66 26.61
N GLY A 32 12.03 -20.60 27.05
CA GLY A 32 11.17 -21.38 26.16
C GLY A 32 11.91 -22.32 25.20
N GLY A 33 13.19 -22.62 25.45
CA GLY A 33 13.99 -23.50 24.59
C GLY A 33 15.04 -22.80 23.75
N ALA A 34 15.09 -21.46 23.75
CA ALA A 34 16.18 -20.70 23.14
C ALA A 34 17.52 -21.02 23.85
N LYS A 35 18.63 -21.04 23.10
CA LYS A 35 19.95 -21.49 23.59
C LYS A 35 21.06 -20.57 23.12
N ASN A 36 22.06 -20.34 23.98
CA ASN A 36 23.34 -19.76 23.59
C ASN A 36 24.21 -20.79 22.87
N VAL A 37 24.86 -20.35 21.80
CA VAL A 37 25.82 -21.14 21.03
C VAL A 37 27.13 -20.36 20.95
N ASN A 38 28.21 -20.90 21.54
CA ASN A 38 29.54 -20.34 21.42
C ASN A 38 30.06 -20.58 19.98
N ALA A 39 30.50 -19.54 19.32
CA ALA A 39 30.97 -19.61 17.95
C ALA A 39 32.08 -18.57 17.70
N SER A 40 32.95 -18.85 16.72
CA SER A 40 33.92 -17.89 16.19
C SER A 40 33.41 -17.29 14.89
N GLY A 41 33.82 -16.06 14.57
CA GLY A 41 33.41 -15.37 13.35
C GLY A 41 32.03 -14.72 13.43
N VAL A 42 31.50 -14.53 14.64
CA VAL A 42 30.30 -13.76 15.01
C VAL A 42 30.72 -12.58 15.90
N SER A 43 29.79 -11.70 16.23
CA SER A 43 30.01 -10.66 17.24
C SER A 43 30.11 -11.29 18.63
N GLY A 44 30.80 -10.62 19.57
CA GLY A 44 30.94 -11.13 20.93
C GLY A 44 31.58 -12.52 21.02
N THR A 45 30.94 -13.43 21.78
CA THR A 45 31.45 -14.78 22.04
C THR A 45 30.60 -15.88 21.42
N GLY A 46 29.46 -15.55 20.82
CA GLY A 46 28.52 -16.49 20.26
C GLY A 46 27.25 -15.82 19.76
N TYR A 47 26.20 -16.60 19.64
CA TYR A 47 24.89 -16.14 19.20
C TYR A 47 23.77 -16.87 19.96
N ALA A 48 22.55 -16.38 19.88
CA ALA A 48 21.38 -17.05 20.43
C ALA A 48 20.59 -17.77 19.33
N ASP A 49 20.30 -19.05 19.54
CA ASP A 49 19.39 -19.85 18.73
C ASP A 49 17.97 -19.76 19.32
N LEU A 50 17.02 -19.18 18.58
CA LEU A 50 15.65 -18.96 19.05
C LEU A 50 14.89 -20.27 19.27
N GLN A 51 14.99 -21.20 18.32
CA GLN A 51 14.25 -22.47 18.30
C GLN A 51 12.74 -22.26 18.56
N GLU A 52 12.20 -22.81 19.65
CA GLU A 52 10.82 -22.68 20.11
C GLU A 52 10.65 -21.61 21.22
N GLY A 53 11.67 -20.79 21.46
CA GLY A 53 11.75 -19.92 22.62
C GLY A 53 11.71 -18.43 22.32
N ASN A 54 12.32 -17.68 23.24
CA ASN A 54 12.35 -16.23 23.22
C ASN A 54 13.77 -15.73 23.53
N ILE A 55 14.17 -14.67 22.85
CA ILE A 55 15.41 -13.91 23.08
C ILE A 55 15.01 -12.52 23.55
N SER A 56 15.31 -12.13 24.79
CA SER A 56 14.91 -10.88 25.40
C SER A 56 16.13 -10.01 25.73
N PHE A 57 16.29 -8.93 25.00
CA PHE A 57 17.32 -7.92 25.22
C PHE A 57 16.83 -6.93 26.28
N ASN A 58 17.28 -7.12 27.51
CA ASN A 58 16.96 -6.25 28.64
C ASN A 58 17.93 -5.07 28.69
N GLY A 59 17.49 -3.94 29.24
CA GLY A 59 18.36 -2.77 29.38
C GLY A 59 18.60 -1.98 28.11
N VAL A 60 17.75 -2.15 27.08
CA VAL A 60 17.79 -1.31 25.90
C VAL A 60 17.44 0.13 26.29
N THR A 61 18.37 1.06 26.09
CA THR A 61 18.20 2.45 26.50
C THR A 61 17.76 3.33 25.33
N ALA A 62 16.77 4.18 25.60
CA ALA A 62 16.31 5.23 24.69
C ALA A 62 16.43 6.61 25.39
N GLU A 63 17.10 7.57 24.77
CA GLU A 63 17.27 8.92 25.33
C GLU A 63 15.94 9.67 25.48
N SER A 64 15.03 9.46 24.52
CA SER A 64 13.70 10.04 24.51
C SER A 64 12.67 8.96 24.12
N ALA A 65 11.41 9.17 24.48
CA ALA A 65 10.33 8.35 23.94
C ALA A 65 10.15 8.64 22.44
N GLY A 66 9.93 7.59 21.64
CA GLY A 66 9.74 7.71 20.20
C GLY A 66 10.09 6.43 19.44
N LYS A 67 10.16 6.56 18.13
CA LYS A 67 10.54 5.46 17.24
C LYS A 67 12.04 5.25 17.18
N TYR A 68 12.42 3.98 17.21
CA TYR A 68 13.80 3.51 17.07
C TYR A 68 13.88 2.44 15.98
N GLN A 69 14.88 2.52 15.14
CA GLN A 69 15.22 1.44 14.22
C GLN A 69 15.91 0.33 15.02
N VAL A 70 15.46 -0.89 14.82
CA VAL A 70 16.08 -2.10 15.37
C VAL A 70 16.60 -2.92 14.20
N THR A 71 17.92 -3.00 14.07
CA THR A 71 18.60 -3.87 13.11
C THR A 71 18.94 -5.17 13.81
N ILE A 72 18.55 -6.30 13.25
CA ILE A 72 18.78 -7.64 13.79
C ILE A 72 19.74 -8.36 12.86
N HIS A 73 20.91 -8.73 13.36
CA HIS A 73 21.88 -9.56 12.66
C HIS A 73 21.54 -11.03 12.88
N TYR A 74 21.13 -11.72 11.81
CA TYR A 74 20.50 -13.05 11.93
C TYR A 74 20.96 -14.02 10.85
N LYS A 75 20.65 -15.29 11.08
CA LYS A 75 20.74 -16.37 10.11
C LYS A 75 19.50 -17.26 10.17
N ALA A 76 18.95 -17.64 9.00
CA ALA A 76 17.81 -18.53 8.89
C ALA A 76 17.98 -19.48 7.70
N GLY A 77 17.68 -20.77 7.90
CA GLY A 77 17.81 -21.79 6.84
C GLY A 77 16.72 -21.70 5.76
N ASP A 78 15.56 -21.17 6.12
CA ASP A 78 14.42 -20.91 5.25
C ASP A 78 13.67 -19.67 5.77
N PHE A 79 12.62 -19.24 5.08
CA PHE A 79 11.80 -18.11 5.53
C PHE A 79 11.14 -18.40 6.88
N LYS A 80 11.26 -17.48 7.83
CA LYS A 80 10.63 -17.49 9.15
C LYS A 80 9.99 -16.14 9.45
N ALA A 81 8.95 -16.16 10.30
CA ALA A 81 8.38 -14.97 10.91
C ALA A 81 8.34 -15.14 12.42
N ASN A 82 8.71 -14.13 13.19
CA ASN A 82 8.69 -14.15 14.65
C ASN A 82 8.14 -12.84 15.21
N TYR A 83 7.59 -12.88 16.42
CA TYR A 83 7.05 -11.68 17.06
C TYR A 83 8.17 -10.76 17.53
N LEU A 84 7.99 -9.46 17.27
CA LEU A 84 8.69 -8.40 17.98
C LEU A 84 7.83 -7.94 19.15
N LYS A 85 8.39 -7.96 20.37
CA LYS A 85 7.74 -7.36 21.53
C LYS A 85 8.59 -6.25 22.14
N VAL A 86 7.92 -5.23 22.64
CA VAL A 86 8.52 -4.11 23.34
C VAL A 86 7.85 -4.00 24.71
N ASN A 87 8.64 -4.09 25.77
CA ASN A 87 8.16 -4.03 27.15
C ASN A 87 6.99 -5.02 27.43
N GLY A 88 7.04 -6.20 26.77
CA GLY A 88 6.06 -7.26 26.88
C GLY A 88 4.82 -7.14 25.98
N ALA A 89 4.62 -6.01 25.31
CA ALA A 89 3.54 -5.81 24.32
C ALA A 89 4.01 -6.20 22.92
N THR A 90 3.16 -6.87 22.15
CA THR A 90 3.44 -7.18 20.74
C THR A 90 3.47 -5.90 19.93
N ALA A 91 4.62 -5.61 19.29
CA ALA A 91 4.81 -4.48 18.39
C ALA A 91 4.61 -4.85 16.92
N GLY A 92 4.62 -6.15 16.60
CA GLY A 92 4.42 -6.68 15.25
C GLY A 92 5.11 -8.02 15.04
N THR A 93 5.25 -8.41 13.77
CA THR A 93 6.05 -9.55 13.34
C THR A 93 7.26 -9.09 12.53
N ILE A 94 8.32 -9.88 12.55
CA ILE A 94 9.53 -9.67 11.77
C ILE A 94 9.69 -10.85 10.82
N ASP A 95 9.86 -10.56 9.54
CA ASP A 95 10.13 -11.54 8.50
C ASP A 95 11.64 -11.75 8.35
N PHE A 96 12.08 -12.98 8.46
CA PHE A 96 13.45 -13.42 8.31
C PHE A 96 13.57 -14.26 7.04
N ASN A 97 14.14 -13.69 5.99
CA ASN A 97 14.36 -14.43 4.74
C ASN A 97 15.43 -15.50 4.93
N ALA A 98 15.39 -16.54 4.10
CA ALA A 98 16.46 -17.55 4.06
C ALA A 98 17.81 -16.89 3.75
N THR A 99 18.86 -17.32 4.48
CA THR A 99 20.22 -16.79 4.33
C THR A 99 21.23 -17.90 4.17
N THR A 100 22.28 -17.65 3.38
CA THR A 100 23.47 -18.55 3.28
C THR A 100 24.59 -18.12 4.23
N SER A 101 24.56 -16.87 4.70
CA SER A 101 25.47 -16.26 5.66
C SER A 101 24.68 -15.39 6.64
N TRP A 102 25.33 -14.80 7.60
CA TRP A 102 24.72 -13.77 8.44
C TRP A 102 24.21 -12.60 7.58
N ALA A 103 23.06 -12.06 7.93
CA ALA A 103 22.40 -10.96 7.22
C ALA A 103 21.64 -10.06 8.22
N ASP A 104 21.28 -8.88 7.78
CA ASP A 104 20.52 -7.93 8.57
C ASP A 104 19.06 -7.85 8.12
N VAL A 105 18.17 -7.71 9.10
CA VAL A 105 16.81 -7.27 8.90
C VAL A 105 16.53 -6.08 9.82
N THR A 106 15.82 -5.08 9.30
CA THR A 106 15.47 -3.89 10.07
C THR A 106 13.97 -3.83 10.33
N THR A 107 13.61 -3.38 11.52
CA THR A 107 12.23 -3.09 11.92
C THR A 107 12.21 -1.79 12.72
N VAL A 108 11.02 -1.27 13.03
CA VAL A 108 10.85 -0.08 13.87
C VAL A 108 10.11 -0.47 15.14
N ALA A 109 10.58 0.02 16.27
CA ALA A 109 9.99 -0.18 17.59
C ALA A 109 9.73 1.16 18.27
N THR A 110 8.59 1.35 18.92
CA THR A 110 8.32 2.51 19.77
C THR A 110 8.85 2.23 21.18
N LEU A 111 9.82 3.01 21.60
CA LEU A 111 10.46 2.90 22.94
C LEU A 111 10.02 4.05 23.84
N LYS A 112 9.87 3.79 25.14
CA LYS A 112 9.77 4.83 26.17
C LYS A 112 11.14 5.40 26.50
N ALA A 113 11.20 6.63 27.00
CA ALA A 113 12.45 7.19 27.54
C ALA A 113 12.99 6.32 28.66
N GLY A 114 14.32 6.13 28.71
CA GLY A 114 15.00 5.29 29.68
C GLY A 114 15.10 3.82 29.23
N THR A 115 14.95 2.90 30.16
CA THR A 115 15.20 1.46 29.94
C THR A 115 13.98 0.75 29.37
N ASN A 116 14.19 -0.05 28.32
CA ASN A 116 13.21 -0.89 27.65
C ASN A 116 13.69 -2.35 27.58
N THR A 117 12.77 -3.24 27.26
CA THR A 117 13.07 -4.61 26.83
C THR A 117 12.57 -4.80 25.42
N ILE A 118 13.43 -5.30 24.53
CA ILE A 118 13.06 -5.75 23.19
C ILE A 118 13.17 -7.28 23.16
N SER A 119 12.12 -7.97 22.73
CA SER A 119 12.14 -9.43 22.63
C SER A 119 11.78 -9.89 21.22
N ILE A 120 12.51 -10.91 20.75
CA ILE A 120 12.15 -11.71 19.59
C ILE A 120 11.55 -13.00 20.14
N GLU A 121 10.25 -13.22 19.92
CA GLU A 121 9.53 -14.37 20.46
C GLU A 121 9.05 -15.28 19.34
N LYS A 122 9.04 -16.57 19.60
CA LYS A 122 8.65 -17.59 18.62
C LYS A 122 7.24 -17.36 18.10
N TYR A 123 7.14 -17.23 16.80
CA TYR A 123 5.93 -17.46 16.00
C TYR A 123 6.14 -18.71 15.13
N TRP A 124 7.11 -18.66 14.19
CA TRP A 124 7.60 -19.85 13.46
C TRP A 124 8.93 -20.37 14.02
N GLY A 125 9.63 -19.63 14.88
CA GLY A 125 10.88 -20.02 15.52
C GLY A 125 12.07 -20.11 14.58
N TRP A 126 13.07 -20.89 14.97
CA TRP A 126 14.16 -21.45 14.15
C TRP A 126 15.00 -20.42 13.37
N ILE A 127 15.44 -19.39 14.06
CA ILE A 127 16.45 -18.44 13.58
C ILE A 127 17.60 -18.37 14.57
N SER A 128 18.80 -18.02 14.10
CA SER A 128 19.93 -17.62 14.95
C SER A 128 20.07 -16.11 14.93
N VAL A 129 20.29 -15.48 16.08
CA VAL A 129 20.48 -14.04 16.23
C VAL A 129 21.84 -13.80 16.87
N ASP A 130 22.67 -12.98 16.23
CA ASP A 130 24.01 -12.59 16.72
C ASP A 130 23.89 -11.38 17.65
N TYR A 131 23.27 -10.31 17.18
CA TYR A 131 23.02 -9.10 17.97
C TYR A 131 21.83 -8.31 17.44
N ILE A 132 21.42 -7.31 18.21
CA ILE A 132 20.59 -6.21 17.69
C ILE A 132 21.34 -4.89 17.80
N GLU A 133 21.10 -3.98 16.85
CA GLU A 133 21.50 -2.57 16.96
C GLU A 133 20.26 -1.69 17.04
N VAL A 134 20.28 -0.71 17.94
CA VAL A 134 19.15 0.19 18.20
C VAL A 134 19.60 1.63 18.06
N GLU A 135 18.93 2.39 17.21
CA GLU A 135 19.20 3.81 16.97
C GLU A 135 17.90 4.59 16.78
N PRO A 136 17.87 5.92 17.02
CA PRO A 136 16.70 6.73 16.74
C PRO A 136 16.27 6.60 15.28
N TYR A 137 14.99 6.28 15.05
CA TYR A 137 14.46 6.12 13.70
C TYR A 137 14.34 7.47 13.00
N GLN A 138 15.03 7.60 11.89
CA GLN A 138 14.94 8.77 11.02
C GLN A 138 13.87 8.55 9.95
N SER A 139 12.64 8.92 10.25
CA SER A 139 11.57 8.78 9.27
C SER A 139 11.65 9.87 8.20
N SER A 140 11.64 9.47 6.93
CA SER A 140 11.46 10.43 5.85
C SER A 140 10.02 10.96 5.84
N PRO A 141 9.81 12.28 5.69
CA PRO A 141 8.47 12.81 5.54
C PRO A 141 7.82 12.27 4.26
N PHE A 142 6.49 12.12 4.29
CA PHE A 142 5.75 11.72 3.09
C PHE A 142 5.81 12.80 2.01
N LYS A 143 6.00 12.35 0.75
CA LYS A 143 6.05 13.16 -0.47
C LYS A 143 4.98 12.66 -1.45
N ILE A 144 3.72 12.77 -1.03
CA ILE A 144 2.58 12.27 -1.81
C ILE A 144 2.36 13.19 -3.02
N SER A 145 2.19 12.59 -4.21
CA SER A 145 1.86 13.32 -5.44
C SER A 145 0.67 14.25 -5.25
N ALA A 146 0.66 15.38 -5.94
CA ALA A 146 -0.49 16.30 -5.94
C ALA A 146 -1.68 15.75 -6.73
N THR A 147 -1.44 14.81 -7.65
CA THR A 147 -2.46 14.26 -8.56
C THR A 147 -2.46 12.74 -8.50
N PRO A 148 -3.62 12.08 -8.71
CA PRO A 148 -3.69 10.64 -8.82
C PRO A 148 -2.91 10.11 -10.04
N VAL A 149 -2.60 8.79 -10.03
CA VAL A 149 -1.90 8.11 -11.13
C VAL A 149 -2.76 8.02 -12.40
N THR A 150 -4.08 8.09 -12.28
CA THR A 150 -4.99 8.05 -13.43
C THR A 150 -4.89 9.34 -14.24
N PRO A 151 -4.40 9.29 -15.49
CA PRO A 151 -4.30 10.48 -16.31
C PRO A 151 -5.69 11.00 -16.69
N ASN A 152 -5.88 12.32 -16.63
CA ASN A 152 -7.17 12.98 -16.87
C ASN A 152 -8.29 12.41 -15.98
N ALA A 153 -8.00 12.18 -14.70
CA ALA A 153 -8.98 11.75 -13.72
C ALA A 153 -10.18 12.71 -13.68
N THR A 154 -11.36 12.18 -13.38
CA THR A 154 -12.58 13.01 -13.23
C THR A 154 -12.42 14.00 -12.08
N GLU A 155 -13.19 15.09 -12.10
CA GLU A 155 -13.22 16.06 -10.99
C GLU A 155 -13.53 15.36 -9.65
N SER A 156 -14.47 14.40 -9.66
CA SER A 156 -14.82 13.61 -8.48
C SER A 156 -13.64 12.78 -7.95
N ALA A 157 -12.87 12.13 -8.84
CA ALA A 157 -11.68 11.39 -8.44
C ALA A 157 -10.57 12.31 -7.91
N ILE A 158 -10.38 13.47 -8.53
CA ILE A 158 -9.43 14.49 -8.05
C ILE A 158 -9.83 14.98 -6.65
N LYS A 159 -11.12 15.24 -6.41
CA LYS A 159 -11.65 15.61 -5.10
C LYS A 159 -11.38 14.50 -4.07
N LEU A 160 -11.73 13.26 -4.38
CA LEU A 160 -11.48 12.12 -3.49
C LEU A 160 -10.00 11.96 -3.17
N TYR A 161 -9.13 11.96 -4.17
CA TYR A 161 -7.70 11.83 -3.96
C TYR A 161 -7.13 12.98 -3.10
N SER A 162 -7.54 14.21 -3.37
CA SER A 162 -7.11 15.38 -2.60
C SER A 162 -7.54 15.28 -1.14
N PHE A 163 -8.77 14.81 -0.88
CA PHE A 163 -9.28 14.59 0.46
C PHE A 163 -8.46 13.52 1.21
N LEU A 164 -8.17 12.40 0.55
CA LEU A 164 -7.30 11.35 1.12
C LEU A 164 -5.92 11.92 1.47
N ARG A 165 -5.30 12.64 0.54
CA ARG A 165 -3.97 13.24 0.72
C ARG A 165 -3.92 14.29 1.84
N GLU A 166 -4.91 15.15 1.93
CA GLU A 166 -4.97 16.23 2.94
C GLU A 166 -5.11 15.70 4.37
N ASN A 167 -5.82 14.58 4.53
CA ASN A 167 -6.07 13.96 5.84
C ASN A 167 -5.02 12.92 6.22
N PHE A 168 -4.30 12.34 5.27
CA PHE A 168 -3.31 11.30 5.52
C PHE A 168 -2.22 11.76 6.50
N GLY A 169 -1.92 10.90 7.48
CA GLY A 169 -0.98 11.18 8.57
C GLY A 169 -1.49 12.14 9.65
N LYS A 170 -2.73 12.63 9.53
CA LYS A 170 -3.39 13.53 10.50
C LYS A 170 -4.65 12.92 11.08
N LYS A 171 -5.48 12.34 10.22
CA LYS A 171 -6.75 11.72 10.57
C LYS A 171 -6.90 10.38 9.84
N THR A 172 -7.67 9.49 10.43
CA THR A 172 -8.02 8.20 9.83
C THR A 172 -9.50 8.18 9.45
N ILE A 173 -9.80 7.72 8.24
CA ILE A 173 -11.17 7.59 7.75
C ILE A 173 -11.74 6.27 8.29
N SER A 174 -12.89 6.32 8.93
CA SER A 174 -13.60 5.15 9.42
C SER A 174 -14.22 4.37 8.26
N GLY A 175 -14.04 3.06 8.24
CA GLY A 175 -14.56 2.18 7.20
C GLY A 175 -15.37 1.02 7.76
N MET A 176 -16.17 0.39 6.90
CA MET A 176 -16.85 -0.87 7.16
C MET A 176 -17.07 -1.61 5.84
N MET A 177 -16.66 -2.87 5.78
CA MET A 177 -16.97 -3.74 4.65
C MET A 177 -18.42 -4.21 4.74
N THR A 178 -19.11 -4.27 3.62
CA THR A 178 -20.44 -4.88 3.52
C THR A 178 -20.34 -6.33 3.04
N GLY A 179 -21.16 -7.21 3.59
CA GLY A 179 -21.23 -8.62 3.22
C GLY A 179 -22.54 -8.96 2.53
N ASP A 180 -23.51 -9.45 3.28
CA ASP A 180 -24.77 -9.93 2.73
C ASP A 180 -25.68 -8.78 2.26
N MET A 181 -25.98 -8.78 0.95
CA MET A 181 -26.92 -7.81 0.34
C MET A 181 -28.39 -8.27 0.37
N SER A 182 -28.70 -9.46 0.93
CA SER A 182 -30.07 -10.00 0.89
C SER A 182 -31.07 -9.13 1.65
N GLY A 183 -30.64 -8.55 2.79
CA GLY A 183 -31.45 -7.66 3.59
C GLY A 183 -31.54 -6.21 3.08
N TYR A 184 -30.76 -5.83 2.08
CA TYR A 184 -30.78 -4.49 1.51
C TYR A 184 -31.72 -4.41 0.31
N THR A 185 -32.60 -3.41 0.31
CA THR A 185 -33.50 -3.13 -0.82
C THR A 185 -32.85 -2.15 -1.78
N MET A 186 -32.76 -2.48 -3.06
CA MET A 186 -32.17 -1.61 -4.08
C MET A 186 -32.85 -0.23 -4.08
N GLY A 187 -32.04 0.84 -4.07
CA GLY A 187 -32.53 2.21 -4.03
C GLY A 187 -32.94 2.72 -2.65
N ALA A 188 -32.92 1.88 -1.61
CA ALA A 188 -33.10 2.33 -0.23
C ALA A 188 -31.90 3.14 0.26
N ASP A 189 -32.06 3.82 1.40
CA ASP A 189 -30.93 4.48 2.04
C ASP A 189 -29.86 3.43 2.41
N PHE A 190 -28.63 3.62 1.94
CA PHE A 190 -27.50 2.72 2.20
C PHE A 190 -27.27 2.49 3.71
N LYS A 191 -27.69 3.43 4.56
CA LYS A 191 -27.65 3.33 6.02
C LYS A 191 -28.50 2.20 6.59
N THR A 192 -29.40 1.63 5.78
CA THR A 192 -30.23 0.48 6.18
C THR A 192 -29.51 -0.85 6.07
N HIS A 193 -28.36 -0.91 5.35
CA HIS A 193 -27.54 -2.12 5.28
C HIS A 193 -27.00 -2.49 6.67
N ASP A 194 -27.11 -3.75 7.06
CA ASP A 194 -26.82 -4.18 8.43
C ASP A 194 -25.37 -3.89 8.86
N ASP A 195 -24.36 -4.11 7.99
CA ASP A 195 -22.97 -3.81 8.32
C ASP A 195 -22.73 -2.30 8.47
N VAL A 196 -23.34 -1.48 7.61
CA VAL A 196 -23.24 -0.01 7.74
C VAL A 196 -23.91 0.47 9.02
N LYS A 197 -25.07 -0.07 9.35
CA LYS A 197 -25.84 0.23 10.56
C LYS A 197 -25.12 -0.27 11.83
N TYR A 198 -24.24 -1.27 11.71
CA TYR A 198 -23.54 -1.85 12.84
C TYR A 198 -22.77 -0.81 13.66
N THR A 199 -22.01 0.08 13.01
CA THR A 199 -21.26 1.14 13.69
C THR A 199 -22.19 2.16 14.34
N PHE A 200 -23.22 2.59 13.61
CA PHE A 200 -24.21 3.57 14.13
C PHE A 200 -24.90 3.07 15.40
N THR A 201 -25.32 1.82 15.42
CA THR A 201 -26.01 1.25 16.58
C THR A 201 -25.15 1.28 17.86
N ARG A 202 -23.82 1.21 17.72
CA ARG A 202 -22.88 1.20 18.85
C ARG A 202 -22.36 2.57 19.23
N THR A 203 -22.26 3.47 18.28
CA THR A 203 -21.49 4.71 18.44
C THR A 203 -22.30 5.99 18.18
N GLY A 204 -23.45 5.87 17.50
CA GLY A 204 -24.24 6.99 17.01
C GLY A 204 -23.67 7.64 15.75
N LYS A 205 -22.65 7.01 15.10
CA LYS A 205 -21.93 7.51 13.92
C LYS A 205 -21.87 6.46 12.81
N TYR A 206 -21.99 6.89 11.56
CA TYR A 206 -21.81 6.03 10.38
C TYR A 206 -20.36 6.02 9.88
N PRO A 207 -19.89 4.93 9.26
CA PRO A 207 -18.59 4.90 8.63
C PRO A 207 -18.57 5.85 7.42
N ALA A 208 -17.48 6.58 7.24
CA ALA A 208 -17.30 7.47 6.08
C ALA A 208 -16.96 6.69 4.80
N LEU A 209 -16.32 5.52 4.93
CA LEU A 209 -15.97 4.62 3.85
C LEU A 209 -16.75 3.32 3.97
N VAL A 210 -17.33 2.86 2.86
CA VAL A 210 -18.05 1.58 2.80
C VAL A 210 -17.45 0.70 1.74
N GLY A 211 -17.00 -0.49 2.16
CA GLY A 211 -16.45 -1.52 1.29
C GLY A 211 -17.55 -2.26 0.55
N LEU A 212 -17.32 -2.53 -0.72
CA LEU A 212 -18.22 -3.21 -1.66
C LEU A 212 -17.40 -4.22 -2.46
N ASP A 213 -18.02 -5.32 -2.88
CA ASP A 213 -17.32 -6.39 -3.57
C ASP A 213 -17.98 -6.75 -4.90
N PHE A 214 -17.16 -6.97 -5.93
CA PHE A 214 -17.59 -7.53 -7.20
C PHE A 214 -17.56 -9.08 -7.21
N LEU A 215 -17.60 -9.72 -6.04
CA LEU A 215 -17.57 -11.17 -5.86
C LEU A 215 -18.50 -11.94 -6.82
N PHE A 216 -19.67 -11.39 -7.09
CA PHE A 216 -20.69 -12.03 -7.91
C PHE A 216 -20.78 -11.47 -9.34
N ALA A 217 -19.88 -10.57 -9.71
CA ALA A 217 -19.85 -9.99 -11.06
C ALA A 217 -18.95 -10.76 -12.04
N SER A 218 -18.35 -11.88 -11.63
CA SER A 218 -17.53 -12.74 -12.49
C SER A 218 -17.78 -14.22 -12.19
N GLY A 219 -17.27 -15.09 -13.07
CA GLY A 219 -17.45 -16.54 -13.00
C GLY A 219 -18.77 -17.01 -13.61
N PRO A 220 -19.02 -18.34 -13.62
CA PRO A 220 -20.07 -18.99 -14.42
C PRO A 220 -21.49 -18.57 -14.06
N LYS A 221 -21.70 -17.98 -12.90
CA LYS A 221 -23.02 -17.53 -12.43
C LYS A 221 -23.20 -16.01 -12.43
N ALA A 222 -22.26 -15.24 -12.98
CA ALA A 222 -22.31 -13.77 -12.95
C ALA A 222 -23.62 -13.20 -13.56
N ASN A 223 -24.19 -13.88 -14.52
CA ASN A 223 -25.44 -13.49 -15.19
C ASN A 223 -26.71 -14.03 -14.52
N ASP A 224 -26.60 -14.83 -13.46
CA ASP A 224 -27.77 -15.28 -12.69
C ASP A 224 -28.43 -14.07 -12.02
N SER A 225 -29.77 -14.09 -11.94
CA SER A 225 -30.54 -12.95 -11.42
C SER A 225 -30.12 -12.52 -10.01
N TRP A 226 -29.83 -13.46 -9.14
CA TRP A 226 -29.40 -13.19 -7.78
C TRP A 226 -28.00 -12.54 -7.73
N ASN A 227 -27.02 -13.08 -8.50
CA ASN A 227 -25.66 -12.55 -8.56
C ASN A 227 -25.62 -11.12 -9.14
N LYS A 228 -26.41 -10.92 -10.20
CA LYS A 228 -26.57 -9.61 -10.81
C LYS A 228 -27.23 -8.63 -9.83
N GLU A 229 -28.31 -9.03 -9.15
CA GLU A 229 -28.97 -8.19 -8.15
C GLU A 229 -28.04 -7.81 -7.01
N TYR A 230 -27.18 -8.73 -6.53
CA TYR A 230 -26.15 -8.43 -5.52
C TYR A 230 -25.24 -7.31 -5.98
N THR A 231 -24.70 -7.41 -7.20
CA THR A 231 -23.79 -6.40 -7.76
C THR A 231 -24.51 -5.07 -7.99
N ASP A 232 -25.73 -5.09 -8.52
CA ASP A 232 -26.55 -3.88 -8.71
C ASP A 232 -26.86 -3.18 -7.37
N LYS A 233 -27.09 -3.94 -6.29
CA LYS A 233 -27.24 -3.41 -4.92
C LYS A 233 -25.96 -2.73 -4.44
N ALA A 234 -24.80 -3.32 -4.67
CA ALA A 234 -23.52 -2.70 -4.32
C ALA A 234 -23.32 -1.36 -5.06
N ILE A 235 -23.65 -1.29 -6.34
CA ILE A 235 -23.63 -0.05 -7.13
C ILE A 235 -24.63 0.98 -6.59
N SER A 236 -25.83 0.54 -6.19
CA SER A 236 -26.85 1.40 -5.58
C SER A 236 -26.37 2.02 -4.26
N ILE A 237 -25.71 1.21 -3.40
CA ILE A 237 -25.07 1.69 -2.17
C ILE A 237 -23.99 2.72 -2.48
N ALA A 238 -23.12 2.45 -3.46
CA ALA A 238 -22.06 3.37 -3.86
C ALA A 238 -22.60 4.75 -4.26
N LYS A 239 -23.66 4.79 -5.07
CA LYS A 239 -24.34 6.04 -5.48
C LYS A 239 -24.93 6.80 -4.29
N GLY A 240 -25.66 6.10 -3.43
CA GLY A 240 -26.26 6.68 -2.22
C GLY A 240 -25.22 7.22 -1.25
N LEU A 241 -24.16 6.46 -1.02
CA LEU A 241 -23.04 6.84 -0.16
C LEU A 241 -22.30 8.07 -0.68
N TRP A 242 -21.95 8.10 -1.98
CA TRP A 242 -21.29 9.24 -2.60
C TRP A 242 -22.15 10.52 -2.49
N LYS A 243 -23.42 10.40 -2.76
CA LYS A 243 -24.39 11.51 -2.61
C LYS A 243 -24.45 12.03 -1.17
N ALA A 244 -24.27 11.16 -0.18
CA ALA A 244 -24.22 11.54 1.23
C ALA A 244 -22.85 12.09 1.68
N GLY A 245 -21.88 12.17 0.78
CA GLY A 245 -20.53 12.64 1.05
C GLY A 245 -19.53 11.54 1.41
N GLY A 246 -19.94 10.27 1.51
CA GLY A 246 -19.07 9.16 1.86
C GLY A 246 -18.24 8.64 0.69
N ILE A 247 -17.44 7.60 0.93
CA ILE A 247 -16.44 7.05 0.02
C ILE A 247 -16.76 5.59 -0.30
N PRO A 248 -17.19 5.24 -1.53
CA PRO A 248 -17.29 3.85 -1.96
C PRO A 248 -15.88 3.25 -2.17
N ALA A 249 -15.65 2.06 -1.62
CA ALA A 249 -14.41 1.33 -1.81
C ALA A 249 -14.70 -0.07 -2.33
N PHE A 250 -14.17 -0.40 -3.49
CA PHE A 250 -14.43 -1.66 -4.18
C PHE A 250 -13.25 -2.60 -4.06
N THR A 251 -13.53 -3.86 -3.71
CA THR A 251 -12.65 -5.00 -3.90
C THR A 251 -13.25 -5.93 -4.95
N TRP A 252 -12.48 -6.91 -5.39
CA TRP A 252 -12.95 -7.88 -6.36
C TRP A 252 -12.40 -9.27 -6.03
N HIS A 253 -13.24 -10.09 -5.41
CA HIS A 253 -12.98 -11.52 -5.33
C HIS A 253 -13.28 -12.15 -6.69
N TRP A 254 -12.28 -12.09 -7.55
CA TRP A 254 -12.37 -12.43 -8.97
C TRP A 254 -12.45 -13.95 -9.18
N LYS A 255 -13.62 -14.45 -9.51
CA LYS A 255 -13.84 -15.86 -9.83
C LYS A 255 -13.15 -16.24 -11.13
N ASP A 256 -13.13 -17.54 -11.44
CA ASP A 256 -12.45 -18.12 -12.61
C ASP A 256 -12.81 -17.39 -13.93
N PRO A 257 -11.85 -16.71 -14.59
CA PRO A 257 -12.11 -15.99 -15.84
C PRO A 257 -12.46 -16.87 -17.05
N LEU A 258 -12.36 -18.18 -16.92
CA LEU A 258 -12.81 -19.13 -17.95
C LEU A 258 -14.19 -19.70 -17.66
N ASP A 259 -14.89 -19.23 -16.63
CA ASP A 259 -16.22 -19.67 -16.20
C ASP A 259 -16.32 -21.19 -15.91
N LYS A 260 -15.21 -21.83 -15.58
CA LYS A 260 -15.19 -23.26 -15.25
C LYS A 260 -15.58 -23.55 -13.81
N LYS A 261 -15.26 -22.61 -12.91
CA LYS A 261 -15.47 -22.75 -11.46
C LYS A 261 -16.04 -21.46 -10.87
N ASP A 262 -17.01 -21.62 -9.97
CA ASP A 262 -17.58 -20.50 -9.22
C ASP A 262 -16.72 -20.15 -7.99
N ALA A 263 -15.40 -20.05 -8.18
CA ALA A 263 -14.41 -19.94 -7.14
C ALA A 263 -13.25 -19.02 -7.51
N PHE A 264 -12.66 -18.40 -6.52
CA PHE A 264 -11.46 -17.56 -6.59
C PHE A 264 -10.28 -18.12 -5.76
N TYR A 265 -10.55 -19.00 -4.79
CA TYR A 265 -9.52 -19.72 -4.06
C TYR A 265 -8.89 -20.82 -4.90
N ILE A 266 -7.58 -21.09 -4.65
CA ILE A 266 -6.93 -22.31 -5.10
C ILE A 266 -7.27 -23.48 -4.15
N GLN A 267 -7.03 -24.72 -4.58
CA GLN A 267 -7.40 -25.91 -3.86
C GLN A 267 -6.90 -25.93 -2.40
N SER A 268 -5.63 -25.57 -2.16
CA SER A 268 -5.02 -25.59 -0.82
C SER A 268 -5.63 -24.59 0.16
N ALA A 269 -6.31 -23.56 -0.33
CA ALA A 269 -6.92 -22.50 0.45
C ALA A 269 -8.45 -22.63 0.59
N ALA A 270 -9.07 -23.49 -0.20
CA ALA A 270 -10.54 -23.61 -0.26
C ALA A 270 -11.18 -24.31 0.94
N ASN A 271 -10.40 -24.89 1.86
CA ASN A 271 -10.88 -25.57 3.09
C ASN A 271 -12.02 -26.58 2.81
N GLY A 272 -11.94 -27.32 1.70
CA GLY A 272 -12.96 -28.26 1.26
C GLY A 272 -14.13 -27.66 0.48
N GLY A 273 -14.16 -26.34 0.27
CA GLY A 273 -15.09 -25.65 -0.61
C GLY A 273 -14.72 -25.73 -2.09
N GLU A 274 -15.45 -24.99 -2.93
CA GLU A 274 -15.11 -24.87 -4.35
C GLU A 274 -13.77 -24.13 -4.53
N TYR A 275 -12.99 -24.57 -5.51
CA TYR A 275 -11.72 -23.97 -5.88
C TYR A 275 -11.58 -23.91 -7.41
N THR A 276 -10.67 -23.08 -7.88
CA THR A 276 -10.29 -23.00 -9.30
C THR A 276 -8.85 -23.44 -9.51
N ASP A 277 -8.61 -24.10 -10.65
CA ASP A 277 -7.29 -24.43 -11.18
C ASP A 277 -6.84 -23.40 -12.23
N PHE A 278 -7.53 -22.26 -12.33
CA PHE A 278 -7.19 -21.25 -13.31
C PHE A 278 -5.78 -20.72 -13.08
N ASP A 279 -4.94 -20.92 -14.11
CA ASP A 279 -3.57 -20.41 -14.13
C ASP A 279 -3.47 -19.32 -15.22
N PHE A 280 -3.38 -18.07 -14.78
CA PHE A 280 -3.27 -16.93 -15.68
C PHE A 280 -1.93 -16.88 -16.44
N SER A 281 -0.90 -17.65 -16.02
CA SER A 281 0.36 -17.75 -16.76
C SER A 281 0.18 -18.37 -18.15
N THR A 282 -0.87 -19.16 -18.35
CA THR A 282 -1.26 -19.70 -19.65
C THR A 282 -1.72 -18.61 -20.64
N GLY A 283 -1.94 -17.40 -20.14
CA GLY A 283 -2.21 -16.21 -20.92
C GLY A 283 -0.98 -15.55 -21.53
N PHE A 284 0.24 -15.92 -21.10
CA PHE A 284 1.47 -15.36 -21.63
C PHE A 284 2.03 -16.18 -22.81
N LYS A 285 2.90 -15.55 -23.59
CA LYS A 285 3.79 -16.26 -24.52
C LYS A 285 4.81 -17.08 -23.72
N PRO A 286 5.16 -18.30 -24.17
CA PRO A 286 6.04 -19.18 -23.41
C PRO A 286 7.34 -18.51 -22.95
N GLY A 287 7.64 -18.62 -21.66
CA GLY A 287 8.86 -18.08 -21.04
C GLY A 287 8.94 -16.56 -20.91
N THR A 288 7.81 -15.86 -21.06
CA THR A 288 7.75 -14.39 -20.98
C THR A 288 6.61 -13.92 -20.08
N THR A 289 6.52 -12.60 -19.85
CA THR A 289 5.33 -11.91 -19.29
C THR A 289 4.59 -11.10 -20.37
N GLU A 290 4.84 -11.39 -21.65
CA GLU A 290 4.12 -10.81 -22.79
C GLU A 290 2.82 -11.56 -23.02
N TRP A 291 1.70 -10.86 -23.06
CA TRP A 291 0.38 -11.48 -23.26
C TRP A 291 0.23 -12.09 -24.65
N ASN A 292 -0.24 -13.33 -24.71
CA ASN A 292 -0.74 -13.97 -25.91
C ASN A 292 -2.23 -13.63 -26.06
N THR A 293 -2.54 -12.65 -26.87
CA THR A 293 -3.91 -12.14 -27.06
C THR A 293 -4.87 -13.17 -27.65
N GLU A 294 -4.35 -14.27 -28.24
CA GLU A 294 -5.16 -15.35 -28.77
C GLU A 294 -5.48 -16.44 -27.73
N SER A 295 -4.82 -16.45 -26.59
CA SER A 295 -5.07 -17.42 -25.54
C SER A 295 -6.47 -17.28 -24.93
N ALA A 296 -7.05 -18.39 -24.49
CA ALA A 296 -8.34 -18.38 -23.80
C ALA A 296 -8.23 -17.60 -22.47
N ALA A 297 -7.11 -17.76 -21.73
CA ALA A 297 -6.90 -17.07 -20.47
C ALA A 297 -6.90 -15.54 -20.63
N TYR A 298 -6.16 -15.02 -21.62
CA TYR A 298 -6.17 -13.58 -21.89
C TYR A 298 -7.56 -13.07 -22.26
N LYS A 299 -8.28 -13.79 -23.13
CA LYS A 299 -9.62 -13.41 -23.59
C LYS A 299 -10.63 -13.39 -22.44
N GLY A 300 -10.59 -14.38 -21.54
CA GLY A 300 -11.45 -14.43 -20.36
C GLY A 300 -11.12 -13.30 -19.39
N ILE A 301 -9.84 -13.10 -19.06
CA ILE A 301 -9.38 -11.99 -18.22
C ILE A 301 -9.87 -10.64 -18.75
N VAL A 302 -9.69 -10.38 -20.04
CA VAL A 302 -10.10 -9.10 -20.66
C VAL A 302 -11.62 -8.93 -20.67
N ALA A 303 -12.38 -9.99 -20.88
CA ALA A 303 -13.84 -9.94 -20.85
C ALA A 303 -14.36 -9.54 -19.46
N ASP A 304 -13.81 -10.14 -18.40
CA ASP A 304 -14.18 -9.79 -17.03
C ASP A 304 -13.76 -8.36 -16.66
N ILE A 305 -12.55 -7.93 -17.04
CA ILE A 305 -12.10 -6.54 -16.82
C ILE A 305 -13.06 -5.56 -17.51
N ASP A 306 -13.48 -5.84 -18.75
CA ASP A 306 -14.41 -5.00 -19.48
C ASP A 306 -15.77 -4.91 -18.79
N HIS A 307 -16.25 -6.03 -18.27
CA HIS A 307 -17.52 -6.09 -17.55
C HIS A 307 -17.49 -5.24 -16.26
N ILE A 308 -16.45 -5.37 -15.45
CA ILE A 308 -16.29 -4.54 -14.24
C ILE A 308 -16.10 -3.07 -14.61
N ALA A 309 -15.35 -2.77 -15.68
CA ALA A 309 -15.17 -1.41 -16.16
C ALA A 309 -16.50 -0.74 -16.51
N ASP A 310 -17.48 -1.47 -17.03
CA ASP A 310 -18.79 -0.94 -17.39
C ASP A 310 -19.57 -0.45 -16.15
N TYR A 311 -19.47 -1.11 -14.99
CA TYR A 311 -20.00 -0.62 -13.71
C TYR A 311 -19.30 0.67 -13.27
N PHE A 312 -17.99 0.76 -13.41
CA PHE A 312 -17.28 1.99 -13.08
C PHE A 312 -17.61 3.15 -14.02
N LEU A 313 -17.83 2.88 -15.30
CA LEU A 313 -18.30 3.88 -16.26
C LEU A 313 -19.71 4.36 -15.97
N GLU A 314 -20.60 3.48 -15.48
CA GLU A 314 -21.92 3.88 -14.98
C GLU A 314 -21.79 4.86 -13.80
N LEU A 315 -20.96 4.55 -12.81
CA LEU A 315 -20.68 5.44 -11.69
C LEU A 315 -20.04 6.76 -12.16
N GLN A 316 -19.09 6.68 -13.10
CA GLN A 316 -18.43 7.86 -13.69
C GLN A 316 -19.42 8.80 -14.36
N LYS A 317 -20.38 8.28 -15.11
CA LYS A 317 -21.43 9.06 -15.77
C LYS A 317 -22.29 9.84 -14.77
N GLU A 318 -22.46 9.32 -13.56
CA GLU A 318 -23.20 9.95 -12.46
C GLU A 318 -22.30 10.82 -11.55
N GLY A 319 -21.02 11.01 -11.93
CA GLY A 319 -20.06 11.81 -11.15
C GLY A 319 -19.59 11.16 -9.85
N VAL A 320 -19.81 9.86 -9.69
CA VAL A 320 -19.36 9.09 -8.53
C VAL A 320 -17.93 8.66 -8.69
N ALA A 321 -17.07 8.95 -7.72
CA ALA A 321 -15.74 8.38 -7.61
C ALA A 321 -15.68 7.32 -6.51
N GLY A 322 -14.65 6.48 -6.56
CA GLY A 322 -14.42 5.46 -5.55
C GLY A 322 -12.96 5.04 -5.44
N ILE A 323 -12.69 4.17 -4.49
CA ILE A 323 -11.41 3.48 -4.34
C ILE A 323 -11.56 2.09 -4.98
N PHE A 324 -10.56 1.64 -5.73
CA PHE A 324 -10.56 0.30 -6.31
C PHE A 324 -9.30 -0.47 -5.91
N ARG A 325 -9.49 -1.61 -5.29
CA ARG A 325 -8.47 -2.52 -4.79
C ARG A 325 -8.57 -3.88 -5.51
N PRO A 326 -8.11 -3.96 -6.78
CA PRO A 326 -8.07 -5.21 -7.52
C PRO A 326 -6.94 -6.11 -7.02
N LEU A 327 -7.06 -7.42 -7.24
CA LEU A 327 -5.98 -8.39 -7.05
C LEU A 327 -5.32 -8.28 -5.67
N HIS A 328 -6.13 -8.10 -4.63
CA HIS A 328 -5.69 -7.88 -3.27
C HIS A 328 -4.93 -9.10 -2.71
N GLU A 329 -4.21 -8.89 -1.61
CA GLU A 329 -3.39 -9.89 -0.91
C GLU A 329 -2.38 -10.55 -1.87
N ALA A 330 -1.70 -9.70 -2.66
CA ALA A 330 -0.75 -10.15 -3.66
C ALA A 330 0.42 -10.91 -3.03
N GLY A 331 0.65 -12.15 -3.50
CA GLY A 331 1.67 -13.04 -2.97
C GLY A 331 1.24 -13.89 -1.78
N GLY A 332 -0.02 -13.78 -1.32
CA GLY A 332 -0.57 -14.60 -0.24
C GLY A 332 -0.74 -16.08 -0.59
N LYS A 333 -0.76 -16.40 -1.89
CA LYS A 333 -0.83 -17.77 -2.42
C LYS A 333 -2.11 -18.53 -2.08
N TRP A 334 -3.21 -17.83 -1.86
CA TRP A 334 -4.53 -18.46 -1.67
C TRP A 334 -5.52 -18.13 -2.79
N PHE A 335 -5.34 -17.02 -3.53
CA PHE A 335 -6.12 -16.65 -4.69
C PHE A 335 -5.40 -17.03 -5.98
N TRP A 336 -6.13 -17.32 -7.06
CA TRP A 336 -5.56 -17.71 -8.35
C TRP A 336 -4.60 -16.63 -8.92
N TRP A 337 -4.80 -15.35 -8.62
CA TRP A 337 -3.92 -14.26 -9.07
C TRP A 337 -2.65 -14.12 -8.23
N SER A 338 -2.52 -14.85 -7.13
CA SER A 338 -1.40 -14.72 -6.19
C SER A 338 -0.49 -15.96 -6.13
N ILE A 339 -0.64 -16.93 -7.05
CA ILE A 339 0.11 -18.20 -7.01
C ILE A 339 1.40 -18.21 -7.84
N ASN A 340 1.49 -17.37 -8.85
CA ASN A 340 2.61 -17.32 -9.78
C ASN A 340 3.77 -16.43 -9.26
N SER A 341 4.57 -15.86 -10.14
CA SER A 341 5.64 -14.95 -9.75
C SER A 341 5.17 -13.51 -9.58
N GLY A 342 5.93 -12.70 -8.81
CA GLY A 342 5.66 -11.28 -8.71
C GLY A 342 5.72 -10.54 -10.04
N GLU A 343 6.59 -10.95 -10.98
CA GLU A 343 6.65 -10.34 -12.31
C GLU A 343 5.38 -10.61 -13.13
N GLN A 344 4.85 -11.83 -13.05
CA GLN A 344 3.61 -12.21 -13.72
C GLN A 344 2.40 -11.51 -13.09
N PHE A 345 2.35 -11.43 -11.76
CA PHE A 345 1.35 -10.62 -11.07
C PHE A 345 1.39 -9.16 -11.49
N ALA A 346 2.58 -8.55 -11.52
CA ALA A 346 2.76 -7.18 -11.97
C ALA A 346 2.25 -6.96 -13.40
N ALA A 347 2.46 -7.94 -14.29
CA ALA A 347 1.91 -7.91 -15.66
C ALA A 347 0.38 -7.99 -15.66
N LEU A 348 -0.22 -8.80 -14.78
CA LEU A 348 -1.69 -8.91 -14.64
C LEU A 348 -2.27 -7.59 -14.09
N TYR A 349 -1.68 -7.03 -13.02
CA TYR A 349 -2.14 -5.76 -12.45
C TYR A 349 -2.09 -4.63 -13.49
N ARG A 350 -1.00 -4.55 -14.25
CA ARG A 350 -0.86 -3.57 -15.34
C ARG A 350 -1.90 -3.78 -16.44
N LEU A 351 -2.23 -5.02 -16.76
CA LEU A 351 -3.29 -5.32 -17.73
C LEU A 351 -4.65 -4.79 -17.24
N VAL A 352 -5.00 -5.04 -15.96
CA VAL A 352 -6.24 -4.52 -15.36
C VAL A 352 -6.28 -3.00 -15.45
N TYR A 353 -5.22 -2.33 -14.98
CA TYR A 353 -5.13 -0.87 -15.02
C TYR A 353 -5.20 -0.32 -16.45
N ASP A 354 -4.35 -0.83 -17.34
CA ASP A 354 -4.26 -0.33 -18.71
C ASP A 354 -5.55 -0.54 -19.49
N ARG A 355 -6.19 -1.70 -19.31
CA ARG A 355 -7.47 -1.98 -19.97
C ARG A 355 -8.56 -1.05 -19.47
N MET A 356 -8.73 -0.89 -18.16
CA MET A 356 -9.74 -0.01 -17.58
C MET A 356 -9.47 1.46 -17.89
N VAL A 357 -8.24 1.93 -17.64
CA VAL A 357 -7.93 3.37 -17.70
C VAL A 357 -7.66 3.86 -19.12
N LYS A 358 -6.88 3.09 -19.93
CA LYS A 358 -6.44 3.54 -21.26
C LYS A 358 -7.38 3.12 -22.37
N VAL A 359 -8.04 1.94 -22.24
CA VAL A 359 -8.91 1.40 -23.29
C VAL A 359 -10.38 1.72 -23.01
N LYS A 360 -10.88 1.39 -21.80
CA LYS A 360 -12.30 1.63 -21.46
C LYS A 360 -12.57 3.08 -21.03
N GLY A 361 -11.57 3.83 -20.57
CA GLY A 361 -11.73 5.23 -20.16
C GLY A 361 -12.30 5.41 -18.75
N VAL A 362 -12.10 4.45 -17.86
CA VAL A 362 -12.40 4.58 -16.42
C VAL A 362 -11.45 5.59 -15.80
N LYS A 363 -11.97 6.72 -15.32
CA LYS A 363 -11.20 7.85 -14.80
C LYS A 363 -11.62 8.29 -13.40
N ASN A 364 -12.54 7.58 -12.79
CA ASN A 364 -13.18 7.92 -11.52
C ASN A 364 -12.71 7.08 -10.34
N MET A 365 -11.69 6.21 -10.49
CA MET A 365 -11.20 5.34 -9.42
C MET A 365 -9.81 5.75 -8.93
N ILE A 366 -9.62 5.68 -7.60
CA ILE A 366 -8.33 5.75 -6.92
C ILE A 366 -7.82 4.31 -6.78
N TRP A 367 -6.64 4.05 -7.29
CA TRP A 367 -6.09 2.71 -7.42
C TRP A 367 -5.30 2.29 -6.18
N VAL A 368 -5.51 1.07 -5.72
CA VAL A 368 -4.85 0.50 -4.54
C VAL A 368 -4.04 -0.74 -4.93
N TYR A 369 -2.77 -0.75 -4.61
CA TYR A 369 -1.96 -1.95 -4.57
C TYR A 369 -1.97 -2.51 -3.15
N ASN A 370 -2.33 -3.79 -3.00
CA ASN A 370 -2.52 -4.45 -1.71
C ASN A 370 -1.77 -5.78 -1.68
N PRO A 371 -0.46 -5.78 -1.37
CA PRO A 371 0.34 -6.99 -1.21
C PRO A 371 0.32 -7.51 0.22
N GLU A 372 0.73 -8.77 0.37
CA GLU A 372 1.20 -9.27 1.65
C GLU A 372 2.47 -8.54 2.11
N GLY A 373 2.67 -8.45 3.43
CA GLY A 373 3.82 -7.75 4.00
C GLY A 373 5.17 -8.26 3.49
N SER A 374 5.31 -9.57 3.26
CA SER A 374 6.54 -10.18 2.75
C SER A 374 6.78 -9.93 1.26
N THR A 375 5.75 -9.55 0.50
CA THR A 375 5.81 -9.43 -0.96
C THR A 375 5.73 -7.98 -1.46
N VAL A 376 5.63 -7.01 -0.57
CA VAL A 376 5.38 -5.60 -0.89
C VAL A 376 6.31 -5.01 -1.96
N THR A 377 7.57 -5.42 -2.03
CA THR A 377 8.51 -4.96 -3.05
C THR A 377 8.68 -5.91 -4.22
N SER A 378 8.57 -7.22 -4.00
CA SER A 378 8.81 -8.23 -5.03
C SER A 378 7.62 -8.44 -5.98
N TRP A 379 6.44 -7.96 -5.60
CA TRP A 379 5.20 -8.04 -6.38
C TRP A 379 4.70 -6.69 -6.88
N ASP A 380 5.47 -5.61 -6.67
CA ASP A 380 5.11 -4.23 -7.04
C ASP A 380 4.84 -4.08 -8.55
N PRO A 381 3.63 -3.67 -8.96
CA PRO A 381 3.30 -3.46 -10.37
C PRO A 381 3.97 -2.23 -10.99
N GLY A 382 4.58 -1.37 -10.18
CA GLY A 382 5.15 -0.08 -10.54
C GLY A 382 4.36 1.07 -9.94
N SER A 383 5.07 2.03 -9.37
CA SER A 383 4.47 3.13 -8.61
C SER A 383 3.55 4.03 -9.44
N GLU A 384 3.60 3.97 -10.76
CA GLU A 384 2.73 4.70 -11.68
C GLU A 384 1.35 4.04 -11.88
N TYR A 385 1.11 2.85 -11.31
CA TYR A 385 -0.13 2.09 -11.48
C TYR A 385 -1.05 2.14 -10.26
N TYR A 386 -0.62 2.72 -9.14
CA TYR A 386 -1.45 2.84 -7.93
C TYR A 386 -1.19 4.16 -7.17
N ASP A 387 -2.21 4.61 -6.49
CA ASP A 387 -2.23 5.82 -5.65
C ASP A 387 -1.91 5.51 -4.20
N VAL A 388 -2.44 4.39 -3.73
CA VAL A 388 -2.43 3.95 -2.33
C VAL A 388 -1.77 2.57 -2.25
N LEU A 389 -0.89 2.40 -1.26
CA LEU A 389 -0.34 1.13 -0.87
C LEU A 389 -1.04 0.68 0.42
N SER A 390 -1.64 -0.51 0.43
CA SER A 390 -2.40 -0.97 1.59
C SER A 390 -2.06 -2.40 1.99
N ILE A 391 -2.44 -2.76 3.20
CA ILE A 391 -2.29 -4.12 3.74
C ILE A 391 -3.58 -4.54 4.44
N ASP A 392 -3.78 -5.85 4.52
CA ASP A 392 -4.85 -6.49 5.26
C ASP A 392 -4.27 -7.17 6.51
N ILE A 393 -4.80 -6.84 7.70
CA ILE A 393 -4.26 -7.33 8.98
C ILE A 393 -5.40 -7.80 9.88
N TYR A 394 -5.39 -9.09 10.19
CA TYR A 394 -6.37 -9.73 11.06
C TYR A 394 -5.75 -10.09 12.42
N ASN A 395 -5.61 -9.07 13.28
CA ASN A 395 -5.15 -9.26 14.65
C ASN A 395 -6.12 -10.15 15.45
N SER A 396 -5.63 -10.72 16.56
CA SER A 396 -6.48 -11.44 17.50
C SER A 396 -7.57 -10.55 18.08
N ALA A 397 -8.69 -11.13 18.48
CA ALA A 397 -9.79 -10.39 19.07
C ALA A 397 -9.32 -9.48 20.22
N ASN A 398 -9.78 -8.23 20.20
CA ASN A 398 -9.43 -7.18 21.17
C ASN A 398 -7.97 -6.68 21.13
N ASP A 399 -7.21 -7.04 20.12
CA ASP A 399 -5.90 -6.44 19.86
C ASP A 399 -6.09 -5.17 19.02
N HIS A 400 -5.99 -4.02 19.67
CA HIS A 400 -6.15 -2.69 19.09
C HIS A 400 -4.81 -1.98 18.85
N SER A 401 -3.75 -2.76 18.58
CA SER A 401 -2.43 -2.24 18.23
C SER A 401 -2.50 -1.35 17.00
N SER A 402 -1.60 -0.38 16.93
CA SER A 402 -1.45 0.52 15.77
C SER A 402 -0.96 -0.19 14.50
N ASN A 403 -0.35 -1.37 14.64
CA ASN A 403 0.37 -2.07 13.58
C ASN A 403 1.52 -1.24 12.96
N ALA A 404 2.22 -0.46 13.79
CA ALA A 404 3.25 0.48 13.37
C ALA A 404 4.37 -0.17 12.55
N SER A 405 4.79 -1.39 12.90
CA SER A 405 5.81 -2.13 12.15
C SER A 405 5.40 -2.36 10.69
N ALA A 406 4.14 -2.75 10.45
CA ALA A 406 3.61 -2.91 9.10
C ALA A 406 3.50 -1.55 8.38
N PHE A 407 3.01 -0.51 9.07
CA PHE A 407 2.92 0.84 8.53
C PHE A 407 4.29 1.35 8.05
N ASP A 408 5.32 1.25 8.90
CA ASP A 408 6.67 1.71 8.59
C ASP A 408 7.32 0.87 7.46
N LYS A 409 7.09 -0.45 7.44
CA LYS A 409 7.52 -1.33 6.33
C LYS A 409 6.94 -0.85 4.99
N PHE A 410 5.65 -0.55 4.94
CA PHE A 410 4.98 -0.07 3.74
C PHE A 410 5.40 1.36 3.37
N LYS A 411 5.61 2.24 4.35
CA LYS A 411 6.19 3.56 4.16
C LYS A 411 7.56 3.48 3.49
N ASN A 412 8.43 2.61 3.99
CA ASN A 412 9.77 2.42 3.45
C ASN A 412 9.73 1.80 2.04
N ALA A 413 8.91 0.78 1.81
CA ALA A 413 8.72 0.14 0.51
C ALA A 413 8.28 1.16 -0.56
N SER A 414 7.34 2.04 -0.22
CA SER A 414 6.87 3.13 -1.10
C SER A 414 7.82 4.31 -1.19
N LYS A 415 8.94 4.31 -0.45
CA LYS A 415 9.85 5.45 -0.30
C LYS A 415 9.13 6.73 0.15
N SER A 416 8.11 6.57 0.98
CA SER A 416 7.23 7.64 1.48
C SER A 416 6.49 8.43 0.37
N THR A 417 6.25 7.83 -0.80
CA THR A 417 5.58 8.50 -1.93
C THR A 417 4.12 8.10 -2.11
N LYS A 418 3.61 7.19 -1.28
CA LYS A 418 2.23 6.69 -1.36
C LYS A 418 1.48 6.91 -0.07
N ILE A 419 0.17 7.12 -0.19
CA ILE A 419 -0.76 7.02 0.93
C ILE A 419 -0.74 5.58 1.43
N ILE A 420 -0.74 5.36 2.76
CA ILE A 420 -0.73 4.03 3.37
C ILE A 420 -2.06 3.78 4.07
N ALA A 421 -2.67 2.62 3.83
CA ALA A 421 -3.97 2.29 4.38
C ALA A 421 -4.06 0.86 4.93
N LEU A 422 -4.96 0.65 5.88
CA LEU A 422 -5.36 -0.66 6.38
C LEU A 422 -6.69 -1.02 5.69
N SER A 423 -6.59 -1.78 4.59
CA SER A 423 -7.74 -1.99 3.68
C SER A 423 -8.70 -3.07 4.16
N GLU A 424 -8.21 -4.02 4.95
CA GLU A 424 -9.03 -4.96 5.70
C GLU A 424 -8.45 -5.16 7.08
N ASN A 425 -9.30 -5.38 8.05
CA ASN A 425 -8.84 -5.70 9.39
C ASN A 425 -9.90 -6.50 10.19
N GLY A 426 -9.42 -7.18 11.23
CA GLY A 426 -10.26 -7.67 12.30
C GLY A 426 -10.62 -6.54 13.26
N PRO A 427 -10.07 -6.51 14.49
CA PRO A 427 -10.27 -5.38 15.41
C PRO A 427 -9.73 -4.08 14.81
N ILE A 428 -10.44 -2.96 15.02
CA ILE A 428 -9.90 -1.65 14.63
C ILE A 428 -8.76 -1.24 15.57
N PRO A 429 -7.71 -0.59 15.06
CA PRO A 429 -6.66 -0.02 15.91
C PRO A 429 -7.20 1.13 16.75
N ASP A 430 -6.72 1.28 17.98
CA ASP A 430 -7.06 2.40 18.85
C ASP A 430 -6.42 3.68 18.30
N VAL A 431 -7.18 4.78 18.28
CA VAL A 431 -6.71 6.05 17.72
C VAL A 431 -5.50 6.62 18.46
N ASN A 432 -5.41 6.42 19.78
CA ASN A 432 -4.25 6.88 20.56
C ASN A 432 -3.02 6.05 20.22
N ASN A 433 -3.16 4.72 20.05
CA ASN A 433 -2.06 3.88 19.62
C ASN A 433 -1.55 4.31 18.24
N MET A 434 -2.44 4.54 17.26
CA MET A 434 -2.04 5.01 15.93
C MET A 434 -1.25 6.32 15.99
N HIS A 435 -1.68 7.29 16.79
CA HIS A 435 -1.02 8.58 16.88
C HIS A 435 0.28 8.53 17.72
N ASN A 436 0.29 7.80 18.83
CA ASN A 436 1.48 7.62 19.64
C ASN A 436 2.61 6.92 18.87
N ASP A 437 2.25 5.97 18.03
CA ASP A 437 3.18 5.19 17.22
C ASP A 437 3.45 5.82 15.83
N GLU A 438 2.89 7.00 15.55
CA GLU A 438 2.97 7.66 14.23
C GLU A 438 2.57 6.74 13.05
N ALA A 439 1.63 5.83 13.29
CA ALA A 439 1.08 4.91 12.31
C ALA A 439 -0.37 5.29 11.96
N VAL A 440 -0.55 6.54 11.51
CA VAL A 440 -1.88 7.08 11.18
C VAL A 440 -2.28 6.60 9.79
N TRP A 441 -2.95 5.45 9.75
CA TRP A 441 -3.50 4.86 8.53
C TRP A 441 -4.50 5.81 7.87
N SER A 442 -4.50 5.88 6.54
CA SER A 442 -5.48 6.72 5.80
C SER A 442 -6.92 6.31 6.10
N TRP A 443 -7.16 5.01 6.17
CA TRP A 443 -8.40 4.42 6.65
C TRP A 443 -8.12 3.07 7.30
N TRP A 444 -9.10 2.58 8.08
CA TRP A 444 -9.26 1.19 8.48
C TRP A 444 -10.64 0.70 8.04
N MET A 445 -10.79 -0.60 7.75
CA MET A 445 -12.03 -1.19 7.28
C MET A 445 -12.19 -2.62 7.81
N PRO A 446 -12.85 -2.81 8.97
CA PRO A 446 -13.16 -4.14 9.45
C PRO A 446 -13.97 -4.91 8.41
N TRP A 447 -13.67 -6.20 8.29
CA TRP A 447 -14.44 -7.08 7.42
C TRP A 447 -15.86 -7.25 7.96
N TYR A 448 -16.80 -7.62 7.12
CA TYR A 448 -18.24 -7.67 7.46
C TYR A 448 -18.59 -8.71 8.53
N SER A 449 -19.82 -8.59 9.12
CA SER A 449 -20.28 -9.38 10.26
C SER A 449 -21.04 -10.65 9.88
N THR A 450 -21.69 -10.69 8.71
CA THR A 450 -22.78 -11.64 8.46
C THR A 450 -22.35 -13.06 8.11
N TRP A 451 -21.30 -13.27 7.32
CA TRP A 451 -20.88 -14.62 6.92
C TRP A 451 -19.67 -15.17 7.69
N SER A 452 -18.80 -14.31 8.11
CA SER A 452 -17.66 -14.68 8.96
C SER A 452 -17.98 -14.55 10.45
N GLY A 453 -19.17 -14.11 10.74
CA GLY A 453 -19.78 -14.13 12.05
C GLY A 453 -19.22 -13.17 13.06
N THR A 454 -18.16 -12.35 12.79
CA THR A 454 -17.68 -11.64 13.98
C THR A 454 -16.55 -10.62 13.83
N TRP A 455 -16.02 -10.32 12.66
CA TRP A 455 -14.85 -9.43 12.61
C TRP A 455 -15.08 -8.07 13.28
N PRO A 456 -16.20 -7.35 13.05
CA PRO A 456 -16.46 -6.11 13.79
C PRO A 456 -16.70 -6.35 15.29
N GLY A 457 -17.22 -7.52 15.68
CA GLY A 457 -17.43 -7.93 17.07
C GLY A 457 -16.14 -8.24 17.84
N GLN A 458 -15.00 -8.38 17.14
CA GLN A 458 -13.69 -8.53 17.77
C GLN A 458 -13.14 -7.20 18.31
N THR A 459 -13.74 -6.08 17.96
CA THR A 459 -13.43 -4.77 18.54
C THR A 459 -14.26 -4.53 19.78
N LYS A 460 -13.63 -4.13 20.88
CA LYS A 460 -14.32 -3.75 22.11
C LYS A 460 -15.26 -2.56 21.87
N ASP A 461 -16.47 -2.62 22.44
CA ASP A 461 -17.44 -1.52 22.34
C ASP A 461 -16.87 -0.16 22.82
N GLY A 462 -16.01 -0.18 23.83
CA GLY A 462 -15.31 1.01 24.32
C GLY A 462 -14.41 1.65 23.26
N VAL A 463 -13.69 0.82 22.47
CA VAL A 463 -12.82 1.30 21.40
C VAL A 463 -13.64 1.79 20.21
N TRP A 464 -14.74 1.10 19.85
CA TRP A 464 -15.69 1.62 18.87
C TRP A 464 -16.16 3.02 19.24
N LYS A 465 -16.64 3.20 20.49
CA LYS A 465 -17.16 4.48 20.97
C LYS A 465 -16.09 5.56 21.04
N SER A 466 -14.91 5.24 21.57
CA SER A 466 -13.81 6.22 21.67
C SER A 466 -13.34 6.67 20.29
N ASN A 467 -13.06 5.72 19.37
CA ASN A 467 -12.59 6.06 18.04
C ASN A 467 -13.62 6.86 17.24
N MET A 468 -14.83 6.37 17.11
CA MET A 468 -15.86 7.02 16.27
C MET A 468 -16.31 8.39 16.78
N ASN A 469 -15.96 8.78 18.02
CA ASN A 469 -16.24 10.10 18.59
C ASN A 469 -14.96 10.93 18.80
N ASP A 470 -13.81 10.48 18.32
CA ASP A 470 -12.55 11.22 18.37
C ASP A 470 -12.41 12.12 17.13
N GLU A 471 -11.97 13.36 17.32
CA GLU A 471 -11.80 14.33 16.21
C GLU A 471 -10.75 13.92 15.18
N ARG A 472 -9.88 12.95 15.51
CA ARG A 472 -8.86 12.37 14.62
C ARG A 472 -9.40 11.27 13.72
N ILE A 473 -10.64 10.81 13.96
CA ILE A 473 -11.34 9.83 13.12
C ILE A 473 -12.43 10.55 12.32
N ILE A 474 -12.43 10.35 11.01
CA ILE A 474 -13.43 10.93 10.10
C ILE A 474 -14.58 9.93 9.97
N THR A 475 -15.76 10.32 10.40
CA THR A 475 -17.03 9.59 10.22
C THR A 475 -17.82 10.21 9.08
N LEU A 476 -18.91 9.57 8.66
CA LEU A 476 -19.76 10.12 7.60
C LEU A 476 -20.29 11.53 7.94
N GLU A 477 -20.56 11.76 9.21
CA GLU A 477 -21.03 13.05 9.73
C GLU A 477 -19.99 14.16 9.62
N ASP A 478 -18.69 13.79 9.52
CA ASP A 478 -17.58 14.73 9.42
C ASP A 478 -17.16 15.00 7.96
N MET A 479 -17.79 14.30 7.01
CA MET A 479 -17.48 14.47 5.59
C MET A 479 -17.99 15.84 5.08
N PRO A 480 -17.18 16.54 4.26
CA PRO A 480 -17.52 17.90 3.81
C PRO A 480 -18.69 17.97 2.81
N GLY A 481 -19.05 16.82 2.21
CA GLY A 481 -19.89 16.77 1.01
C GLY A 481 -19.12 17.12 -0.26
N TRP A 482 -19.21 16.27 -1.29
CA TRP A 482 -18.39 16.37 -2.49
C TRP A 482 -18.72 17.58 -3.38
N ASP A 483 -19.94 18.11 -3.30
CA ASP A 483 -20.39 19.34 -3.96
C ASP A 483 -19.79 20.59 -3.33
N LYS A 484 -19.48 20.56 -2.03
CA LYS A 484 -18.90 21.69 -1.28
C LYS A 484 -17.38 21.61 -1.17
N TYR A 485 -16.83 20.41 -1.31
CA TYR A 485 -15.38 20.22 -1.18
C TYR A 485 -14.63 20.84 -2.34
N THR A 486 -13.74 21.77 -2.02
CA THR A 486 -12.86 22.44 -2.99
C THR A 486 -11.45 21.90 -2.87
N VAL A 487 -10.85 21.53 -4.00
CA VAL A 487 -9.48 21.03 -4.04
C VAL A 487 -8.52 22.20 -3.81
N ASN A 488 -7.79 22.15 -2.71
CA ASN A 488 -6.68 23.06 -2.46
C ASN A 488 -5.42 22.48 -3.10
N ILE A 489 -5.17 22.81 -4.35
CA ILE A 489 -3.88 22.56 -4.99
C ILE A 489 -2.93 23.64 -4.45
N SER A 490 -2.38 23.46 -3.26
CA SER A 490 -1.17 24.19 -2.88
C SER A 490 -0.05 23.70 -3.79
N PRO A 491 0.62 24.57 -4.56
CA PRO A 491 1.83 24.17 -5.25
C PRO A 491 2.79 23.59 -4.22
N ASP A 492 3.36 22.45 -4.52
CA ASP A 492 4.39 21.84 -3.68
C ASP A 492 5.51 22.87 -3.49
N THR A 493 5.66 23.40 -2.26
CA THR A 493 6.65 24.44 -1.95
C THR A 493 8.07 23.88 -1.91
N SER A 494 8.27 22.64 -2.34
CA SER A 494 9.59 21.98 -2.45
C SER A 494 10.20 22.09 -3.86
N THR A 495 9.51 22.66 -4.85
CA THR A 495 10.14 23.01 -6.13
C THR A 495 10.75 24.39 -6.02
N THR A 496 12.08 24.46 -6.07
CA THR A 496 12.83 25.68 -6.37
C THR A 496 12.11 26.44 -7.48
N LYS A 497 11.68 27.69 -7.17
CA LYS A 497 11.06 28.60 -8.13
C LYS A 497 11.82 28.59 -9.45
N PRO A 498 11.16 28.39 -10.59
CA PRO A 498 11.74 28.89 -11.83
C PRO A 498 11.80 30.42 -11.73
N ASP A 499 12.96 30.95 -11.91
CA ASP A 499 13.19 32.39 -12.00
C ASP A 499 12.32 32.97 -13.14
N THR A 500 11.24 33.68 -12.79
CA THR A 500 10.34 34.34 -13.75
C THR A 500 10.77 35.77 -13.95
N SER A 501 12.04 36.01 -14.30
CA SER A 501 12.48 37.22 -14.95
C SER A 501 12.54 36.98 -16.48
N ILE A 502 11.39 36.88 -17.13
CA ILE A 502 11.33 36.92 -18.60
C ILE A 502 11.31 38.37 -19.01
N SER A 503 12.49 38.92 -19.28
CA SER A 503 12.64 40.06 -20.19
C SER A 503 12.37 39.57 -21.62
N LYS A 504 11.76 40.44 -22.43
CA LYS A 504 11.34 40.21 -23.84
C LYS A 504 12.38 39.45 -24.68
N PRO A 505 11.95 38.66 -25.67
CA PRO A 505 12.86 37.86 -26.48
C PRO A 505 13.70 38.76 -27.38
N ASP A 506 14.99 38.73 -27.17
CA ASP A 506 15.97 39.19 -28.13
C ASP A 506 16.24 38.05 -29.12
N THR A 507 16.02 38.33 -30.39
CA THR A 507 16.34 37.44 -31.50
C THR A 507 17.83 37.41 -31.72
N ASN A 508 18.56 36.48 -31.10
CA ASN A 508 19.81 35.96 -31.67
C ASN A 508 20.42 34.87 -30.76
N THR A 509 20.67 33.71 -31.36
CA THR A 509 21.65 32.70 -31.03
C THR A 509 21.49 32.02 -29.65
N ILE A 510 20.76 30.90 -29.62
CA ILE A 510 20.82 29.96 -28.47
C ILE A 510 22.13 29.16 -28.61
N SER A 511 23.10 29.48 -27.75
CA SER A 511 24.26 28.65 -27.46
C SER A 511 23.80 27.37 -26.79
N ILE A 512 24.17 26.23 -27.36
CA ILE A 512 23.97 24.89 -26.77
C ILE A 512 24.81 24.84 -25.51
N ALA A 513 24.16 24.80 -24.34
CA ALA A 513 24.82 24.44 -23.08
C ALA A 513 25.37 23.03 -23.22
N THR A 514 26.67 22.89 -23.26
CA THR A 514 27.39 21.62 -23.26
C THR A 514 27.17 20.92 -21.92
N MET A 515 26.38 19.85 -21.93
CA MET A 515 26.35 18.90 -20.80
C MET A 515 27.73 18.27 -20.61
N PRO A 516 28.12 17.92 -19.35
CA PRO A 516 29.40 17.27 -19.12
C PRO A 516 29.49 15.99 -19.97
N ARG A 517 30.58 15.84 -20.70
CA ARG A 517 30.90 14.63 -21.47
C ARG A 517 31.04 13.45 -20.52
N ILE A 518 30.05 12.55 -20.53
CA ILE A 518 30.26 11.21 -19.97
C ILE A 518 31.16 10.50 -20.95
N ALA A 519 32.42 10.26 -20.56
CA ALA A 519 33.36 9.51 -21.34
C ALA A 519 32.95 8.02 -21.36
N GLY A 520 32.37 7.59 -22.46
CA GLY A 520 31.97 6.20 -22.73
C GLY A 520 31.34 6.10 -24.11
N ILE A 521 31.57 4.97 -24.82
CA ILE A 521 30.97 4.72 -26.13
C ILE A 521 29.44 4.57 -25.94
N ALA A 522 28.67 5.54 -26.41
CA ALA A 522 27.23 5.49 -26.40
C ALA A 522 26.70 4.93 -27.72
N THR A 523 25.98 3.81 -27.68
CA THR A 523 25.33 3.23 -28.86
C THR A 523 23.85 3.60 -28.86
N THR A 524 23.35 4.18 -29.97
CA THR A 524 21.91 4.42 -30.15
C THR A 524 21.21 3.08 -30.33
N VAL A 525 20.22 2.78 -29.49
CA VAL A 525 19.42 1.55 -29.53
C VAL A 525 18.05 1.78 -30.14
N GLY A 526 17.58 3.03 -30.24
CA GLY A 526 16.32 3.34 -30.90
C GLY A 526 16.01 4.83 -30.86
N ILE A 527 15.25 5.26 -31.86
CA ILE A 527 14.67 6.60 -31.95
C ILE A 527 13.15 6.43 -32.04
N PHE A 528 12.43 7.25 -31.29
CA PHE A 528 10.98 7.18 -31.16
C PHE A 528 10.39 8.58 -31.37
N ASP A 529 9.17 8.64 -31.90
CA ASP A 529 8.40 9.89 -31.87
C ASP A 529 7.94 10.21 -30.43
N MET A 530 7.28 11.35 -30.24
CA MET A 530 6.78 11.76 -28.93
C MET A 530 5.60 10.89 -28.43
N ASN A 531 5.02 10.06 -29.29
CA ASN A 531 3.97 9.09 -28.96
C ASN A 531 4.53 7.69 -28.65
N GLY A 532 5.87 7.53 -28.75
CA GLY A 532 6.55 6.27 -28.43
C GLY A 532 6.67 5.30 -29.61
N HIS A 533 6.29 5.67 -30.83
CA HIS A 533 6.48 4.82 -32.00
C HIS A 533 7.96 4.75 -32.40
N TYR A 534 8.44 3.55 -32.65
CA TYR A 534 9.82 3.31 -33.09
C TYR A 534 10.03 3.77 -34.51
N LEU A 535 11.04 4.60 -34.75
CA LEU A 535 11.36 5.23 -36.04
C LEU A 535 12.69 4.73 -36.64
N GLY A 536 13.48 3.95 -35.90
CA GLY A 536 14.77 3.44 -36.33
C GLY A 536 15.92 3.75 -35.38
N ILE A 537 17.15 3.61 -35.84
CA ILE A 537 18.37 3.84 -35.03
C ILE A 537 19.18 5.07 -35.50
N THR A 538 18.73 5.76 -36.54
CA THR A 538 19.39 6.94 -37.10
C THR A 538 18.41 8.09 -37.25
N THR A 539 18.86 9.32 -37.02
CA THR A 539 18.06 10.55 -37.26
C THR A 539 18.05 11.00 -38.71
N GLN A 540 18.78 10.31 -39.58
CA GLN A 540 18.83 10.61 -41.00
C GLN A 540 17.48 10.25 -41.66
N GLY A 541 16.90 11.19 -42.42
CA GLY A 541 15.60 10.98 -43.06
C GLY A 541 14.37 11.31 -42.21
N LEU A 542 14.50 11.57 -40.92
CA LEU A 542 13.35 12.01 -40.10
C LEU A 542 12.95 13.44 -40.44
N PRO A 543 11.64 13.78 -40.39
CA PRO A 543 11.16 15.17 -40.50
C PRO A 543 11.70 16.09 -39.39
N GLN A 544 11.53 17.41 -39.53
CA GLN A 544 11.78 18.33 -38.42
C GLN A 544 10.82 18.03 -37.28
N GLY A 545 11.33 17.95 -36.02
CA GLY A 545 10.49 17.61 -34.91
C GLY A 545 11.24 17.21 -33.64
N ARG A 546 10.47 16.75 -32.65
CA ARG A 546 10.98 16.24 -31.36
C ARG A 546 10.96 14.72 -31.39
N TYR A 547 12.06 14.12 -30.92
CA TYR A 547 12.24 12.66 -30.89
C TYR A 547 12.87 12.24 -29.58
N VAL A 548 12.55 11.05 -29.11
CA VAL A 548 13.25 10.40 -28.00
C VAL A 548 14.34 9.50 -28.57
N VAL A 549 15.59 9.81 -28.27
CA VAL A 549 16.73 8.97 -28.66
C VAL A 549 17.15 8.12 -27.46
N ARG A 550 16.98 6.81 -27.58
CA ARG A 550 17.39 5.83 -26.59
C ARG A 550 18.80 5.35 -26.88
N LYS A 551 19.68 5.47 -25.91
CA LYS A 551 21.09 5.09 -26.00
C LYS A 551 21.47 4.12 -24.90
N LYS A 552 22.40 3.21 -25.19
CA LYS A 552 23.05 2.37 -24.19
C LYS A 552 24.42 2.98 -23.86
N VAL A 553 24.62 3.37 -22.61
CA VAL A 553 25.86 3.98 -22.09
C VAL A 553 26.30 3.16 -20.89
N GLN A 554 27.48 2.55 -20.97
CA GLN A 554 28.03 1.69 -19.90
C GLN A 554 27.02 0.65 -19.38
N GLY A 555 26.30 -0.02 -20.29
CA GLY A 555 25.32 -1.05 -19.94
C GLY A 555 23.94 -0.53 -19.53
N ARG A 556 23.76 0.75 -19.28
CA ARG A 556 22.48 1.37 -18.89
C ARG A 556 21.78 2.01 -20.09
N ILE A 557 20.47 1.96 -20.08
CA ILE A 557 19.64 2.65 -21.10
C ILE A 557 19.37 4.08 -20.63
N VAL A 558 19.64 5.05 -21.50
CA VAL A 558 19.40 6.48 -21.28
C VAL A 558 18.53 7.00 -22.41
N ASN A 559 17.45 7.70 -22.09
CA ASN A 559 16.60 8.39 -23.05
C ASN A 559 16.96 9.88 -23.07
N THR A 560 17.11 10.45 -24.28
CA THR A 560 17.41 11.88 -24.47
C THR A 560 16.44 12.44 -25.48
N VAL A 561 15.83 13.60 -25.21
CA VAL A 561 15.00 14.29 -26.20
C VAL A 561 15.92 14.94 -27.21
N TYR A 562 15.71 14.65 -28.49
CA TYR A 562 16.44 15.20 -29.62
C TYR A 562 15.51 16.09 -30.43
N PHE A 563 15.99 17.29 -30.78
CA PHE A 563 15.29 18.21 -31.65
C PHE A 563 15.97 18.23 -33.03
N LYS A 564 15.27 17.75 -34.04
CA LYS A 564 15.72 17.89 -35.42
C LYS A 564 15.17 19.21 -35.97
N LYS A 565 16.07 20.13 -36.33
CA LYS A 565 15.77 21.39 -36.98
C LYS A 565 15.55 21.20 -38.47
#